data_68f98f3e7f67fd6fc3845a298a884c5a
#
_entry.id   68f98f3e7f67fd6fc3845a298a884c5a
#
_cell.length_a   1.000
_cell.length_b   1.000
_cell.length_c   1.000
_cell.angle_alpha   90.00
_cell.angle_beta   90.00
_cell.angle_gamma   90.00
#
_symmetry.space_group_name_H-M   'P 1'
#
loop_
_entity.id
_entity.type
_entity.pdbx_description
1 polymer ?
#
loop_
_entity_poly.entity_id
_entity_poly.type
_entity_poly.pdbx_seq_one_letter_code
_entity_poly.pdbx_strand_id
1 'polypeptide(L)'
;MSIVTFDNIEKSFAGQRLFAKATFALHDRDHAVLVGRNGTGKTTILNLIAGREHADAGTISRSRGRRIWLHNQTPELEHDRSVRDYLIEAFGEVVDLESALRELEERLSGLAQESPELHSAMHDYQRLQRRFEAAGGYEYRSRLGGVVEGLGLPEDMLERALLSLSGGELTRVTLARALLADADLLLLDEPTNHLDIDSVEWLEGYLQNYPRAFLLVTHDRRLLERVGKRVLAVEHEGVYVQTGDFTTYLTESAARRELMQREYVQDLEKIAQLQRFYDRDRKSTRLNSSHVAL
;
A
#
# COMPACT_ATOMS: atom_id res chain seq x y z
N MET A 1 11.84 10.32 -7.98
CA MET A 1 10.82 11.39 -7.81
C MET A 1 9.82 10.98 -6.74
N SER A 2 9.15 11.96 -6.06
CA SER A 2 8.10 11.64 -5.09
C SER A 2 6.80 11.24 -5.83
N ILE A 3 6.18 10.13 -5.45
CA ILE A 3 4.87 9.71 -5.96
C ILE A 3 3.77 10.34 -5.10
N VAL A 4 3.93 10.27 -3.77
CA VAL A 4 3.00 10.84 -2.79
C VAL A 4 3.81 11.52 -1.69
N THR A 5 3.33 12.69 -1.25
CA THR A 5 3.90 13.43 -0.11
C THR A 5 2.78 13.79 0.87
N PHE A 6 2.98 13.44 2.13
CA PHE A 6 2.18 13.86 3.27
C PHE A 6 2.89 15.01 3.97
N ASP A 7 2.19 16.10 4.18
CA ASP A 7 2.70 17.25 4.89
C ASP A 7 1.76 17.65 6.03
N ASN A 8 2.22 17.42 7.27
CA ASN A 8 1.50 17.72 8.50
C ASN A 8 0.07 17.17 8.55
N ILE A 9 -0.13 15.93 8.09
CA ILE A 9 -1.44 15.31 8.04
C ILE A 9 -1.93 14.96 9.45
N GLU A 10 -3.18 15.38 9.72
CA GLU A 10 -3.93 14.99 10.90
C GLU A 10 -5.13 14.15 10.50
N LYS A 11 -5.41 13.11 11.28
CA LYS A 11 -6.59 12.27 11.10
C LYS A 11 -7.10 11.75 12.43
N SER A 12 -8.42 11.85 12.61
CA SER A 12 -9.16 11.28 13.73
C SER A 12 -10.26 10.35 13.20
N PHE A 13 -10.60 9.34 13.96
CA PHE A 13 -11.69 8.42 13.65
C PHE A 13 -12.54 8.18 14.91
N ALA A 14 -13.86 8.36 14.82
CA ALA A 14 -14.80 8.19 15.93
C ALA A 14 -14.38 8.94 17.22
N GLY A 15 -13.79 10.12 17.08
CA GLY A 15 -13.35 10.95 18.22
C GLY A 15 -11.96 10.57 18.78
N GLN A 16 -11.34 9.51 18.30
CA GLN A 16 -9.97 9.13 18.64
C GLN A 16 -9.00 9.64 17.58
N ARG A 17 -7.96 10.37 17.99
CA ARG A 17 -6.88 10.79 17.11
C ARG A 17 -6.04 9.57 16.72
N LEU A 18 -5.91 9.32 15.42
CA LEU A 18 -5.06 8.25 14.88
C LEU A 18 -3.63 8.72 14.73
N PHE A 19 -3.44 9.90 14.14
CA PHE A 19 -2.13 10.54 14.02
C PHE A 19 -2.27 12.05 13.87
N ALA A 20 -1.24 12.76 14.30
CA ALA A 20 -1.08 14.19 14.20
C ALA A 20 0.24 14.50 13.50
N LYS A 21 0.24 15.51 12.60
CA LYS A 21 1.42 16.00 11.88
C LYS A 21 2.24 14.90 11.18
N ALA A 22 1.54 13.87 10.64
CA ALA A 22 2.21 12.83 9.87
C ALA A 22 2.84 13.46 8.61
N THR A 23 4.16 13.36 8.49
CA THR A 23 4.93 13.93 7.39
C THR A 23 5.89 12.89 6.85
N PHE A 24 5.69 12.48 5.60
CA PHE A 24 6.55 11.54 4.87
C PHE A 24 6.31 11.65 3.36
N ALA A 25 7.21 11.06 2.58
CA ALA A 25 7.01 10.92 1.15
C ALA A 25 7.34 9.49 0.70
N LEU A 26 6.65 9.01 -0.32
CA LEU A 26 6.96 7.77 -1.02
C LEU A 26 7.50 8.11 -2.40
N HIS A 27 8.60 7.47 -2.77
CA HIS A 27 9.35 7.75 -3.98
C HIS A 27 9.28 6.59 -4.97
N ASP A 28 9.70 6.86 -6.21
CA ASP A 28 9.88 5.80 -7.21
C ASP A 28 10.77 4.67 -6.65
N ARG A 29 10.32 3.42 -6.83
CA ARG A 29 11.03 2.21 -6.39
C ARG A 29 11.21 2.08 -4.88
N ASP A 30 10.45 2.82 -4.06
CA ASP A 30 10.43 2.58 -2.62
C ASP A 30 9.78 1.23 -2.32
N HIS A 31 10.52 0.33 -1.70
CA HIS A 31 10.01 -0.90 -1.10
C HIS A 31 9.77 -0.63 0.38
N ALA A 32 8.60 -0.06 0.68
CA ALA A 32 8.27 0.41 2.02
C ALA A 32 7.31 -0.55 2.74
N VAL A 33 7.51 -0.68 4.05
CA VAL A 33 6.59 -1.40 4.93
C VAL A 33 6.00 -0.44 5.95
N LEU A 34 4.70 -0.58 6.22
CA LEU A 34 3.97 0.23 7.19
C LEU A 34 3.64 -0.62 8.41
N VAL A 35 4.24 -0.28 9.54
CA VAL A 35 4.11 -1.03 10.78
C VAL A 35 3.45 -0.19 11.87
N GLY A 36 2.82 -0.85 12.83
CA GLY A 36 2.14 -0.23 13.96
C GLY A 36 1.16 -1.18 14.61
N ARG A 37 0.69 -0.85 15.82
CA ARG A 37 -0.32 -1.66 16.53
C ARG A 37 -1.64 -1.68 15.77
N ASN A 38 -2.52 -2.63 16.09
CA ASN A 38 -3.86 -2.64 15.54
C ASN A 38 -4.63 -1.38 15.99
N GLY A 39 -5.40 -0.80 15.08
CA GLY A 39 -6.15 0.44 15.33
C GLY A 39 -5.35 1.74 15.25
N THR A 40 -4.04 1.72 14.92
CA THR A 40 -3.24 2.95 14.80
C THR A 40 -3.45 3.74 13.50
N GLY A 41 -4.30 3.24 12.59
CA GLY A 41 -4.63 3.94 11.34
C GLY A 41 -3.80 3.52 10.12
N LYS A 42 -3.19 2.31 10.12
CA LYS A 42 -2.45 1.80 8.95
C LYS A 42 -3.31 1.77 7.68
N THR A 43 -4.48 1.14 7.74
CA THR A 43 -5.44 1.10 6.62
C THR A 43 -5.94 2.51 6.25
N THR A 44 -6.11 3.40 7.22
CA THR A 44 -6.45 4.80 6.97
C THR A 44 -5.36 5.53 6.17
N ILE A 45 -4.07 5.29 6.48
CA ILE A 45 -2.95 5.84 5.70
C ILE A 45 -3.01 5.32 4.24
N LEU A 46 -3.26 4.02 4.04
CA LEU A 46 -3.42 3.46 2.69
C LEU A 46 -4.59 4.12 1.94
N ASN A 47 -5.73 4.28 2.60
CA ASN A 47 -6.91 4.95 2.02
C ASN A 47 -6.64 6.43 1.70
N LEU A 48 -5.94 7.14 2.57
CA LEU A 48 -5.51 8.52 2.33
C LEU A 48 -4.57 8.61 1.13
N ILE A 49 -3.59 7.69 0.99
CA ILE A 49 -2.69 7.63 -0.18
C ILE A 49 -3.49 7.36 -1.46
N ALA A 50 -4.43 6.43 -1.41
CA ALA A 50 -5.29 6.07 -2.54
C ALA A 50 -6.33 7.14 -2.90
N GLY A 51 -6.57 8.14 -2.03
CA GLY A 51 -7.58 9.18 -2.23
C GLY A 51 -9.00 8.75 -1.91
N ARG A 52 -9.19 7.63 -1.22
CA ARG A 52 -10.50 7.12 -0.77
C ARG A 52 -10.98 7.79 0.51
N GLU A 53 -10.06 8.38 1.26
CA GLU A 53 -10.34 9.18 2.45
C GLU A 53 -9.69 10.56 2.35
N HIS A 54 -10.14 11.50 3.19
CA HIS A 54 -9.61 12.85 3.30
C HIS A 54 -8.97 13.04 4.68
N ALA A 55 -7.90 13.80 4.71
CA ALA A 55 -7.28 14.23 5.96
C ALA A 55 -8.14 15.31 6.63
N ASP A 56 -8.09 15.36 7.97
CA ASP A 56 -8.78 16.40 8.73
C ASP A 56 -8.01 17.72 8.69
N ALA A 57 -6.67 17.66 8.59
CA ALA A 57 -5.78 18.80 8.37
C ALA A 57 -4.51 18.36 7.63
N GLY A 58 -3.75 19.35 7.11
CA GLY A 58 -2.52 19.11 6.33
C GLY A 58 -2.78 18.97 4.83
N THR A 59 -1.75 18.59 4.06
CA THR A 59 -1.82 18.47 2.60
C THR A 59 -1.24 17.16 2.11
N ILE A 60 -2.00 16.44 1.26
CA ILE A 60 -1.52 15.25 0.55
C ILE A 60 -1.33 15.62 -0.92
N SER A 61 -0.08 15.60 -1.37
CA SER A 61 0.27 15.84 -2.77
C SER A 61 0.54 14.52 -3.49
N ARG A 62 -0.12 14.31 -4.63
CA ARG A 62 0.08 13.15 -5.52
C ARG A 62 0.62 13.62 -6.84
N SER A 63 1.67 12.98 -7.34
CA SER A 63 2.25 13.33 -8.64
C SER A 63 1.28 13.02 -9.77
N ARG A 64 1.08 13.99 -10.67
CA ARG A 64 0.17 13.83 -11.81
C ARG A 64 0.61 12.69 -12.74
N GLY A 65 -0.37 11.94 -13.25
CA GLY A 65 -0.13 10.85 -14.17
C GLY A 65 0.41 9.57 -13.53
N ARG A 66 0.57 9.52 -12.21
CA ARG A 66 0.98 8.32 -11.49
C ARG A 66 -0.23 7.47 -11.11
N ARG A 67 -0.13 6.16 -11.40
CA ARG A 67 -1.17 5.18 -11.05
C ARG A 67 -0.88 4.61 -9.67
N ILE A 68 -1.83 4.80 -8.74
CA ILE A 68 -1.79 4.23 -7.39
C ILE A 68 -2.85 3.14 -7.34
N TRP A 69 -2.47 1.93 -6.98
CA TRP A 69 -3.38 0.81 -6.82
C TRP A 69 -3.43 0.36 -5.37
N LEU A 70 -4.64 0.30 -4.81
CA LEU A 70 -4.87 -0.22 -3.45
C LEU A 70 -5.54 -1.58 -3.53
N HIS A 71 -4.84 -2.61 -3.03
CA HIS A 71 -5.43 -3.90 -2.76
C HIS A 71 -6.21 -3.85 -1.45
N ASN A 72 -7.50 -4.06 -1.53
CA ASN A 72 -8.41 -4.18 -0.38
C ASN A 72 -8.93 -5.60 -0.26
N GLN A 73 -9.21 -6.01 0.98
CA GLN A 73 -9.79 -7.31 1.28
C GLN A 73 -11.22 -7.50 0.73
N THR A 74 -11.93 -6.41 0.42
CA THR A 74 -13.31 -6.48 -0.08
C THR A 74 -13.44 -5.64 -1.35
N PRO A 75 -13.41 -6.27 -2.54
CA PRO A 75 -13.65 -5.56 -3.79
C PRO A 75 -15.13 -5.22 -3.94
N GLU A 76 -15.41 -4.03 -4.46
CA GLU A 76 -16.72 -3.70 -4.98
C GLU A 76 -16.91 -4.44 -6.31
N LEU A 77 -17.76 -5.47 -6.31
CA LEU A 77 -18.09 -6.24 -7.50
C LEU A 77 -19.37 -5.67 -8.13
N GLU A 78 -19.19 -4.82 -9.12
CA GLU A 78 -20.33 -4.21 -9.82
C GLU A 78 -20.97 -5.14 -10.85
N HIS A 79 -20.25 -6.11 -11.39
CA HIS A 79 -20.73 -7.01 -12.46
C HIS A 79 -20.28 -8.46 -12.25
N ASP A 80 -21.16 -9.39 -12.63
CA ASP A 80 -20.86 -10.81 -12.69
C ASP A 80 -20.05 -11.11 -13.97
N ARG A 81 -18.76 -11.37 -13.79
CA ARG A 81 -17.81 -11.69 -14.87
C ARG A 81 -16.88 -12.81 -14.44
N SER A 82 -16.22 -13.45 -15.41
CA SER A 82 -15.25 -14.49 -15.10
C SER A 82 -14.02 -13.94 -14.35
N VAL A 83 -13.37 -14.81 -13.57
CA VAL A 83 -12.08 -14.47 -12.93
C VAL A 83 -11.05 -14.09 -14.01
N ARG A 84 -11.02 -14.82 -15.13
CA ARG A 84 -10.12 -14.53 -16.25
C ARG A 84 -10.29 -13.12 -16.77
N ASP A 85 -11.50 -12.70 -17.09
CA ASP A 85 -11.78 -11.35 -17.60
C ASP A 85 -11.38 -10.29 -16.59
N TYR A 86 -11.67 -10.53 -15.31
CA TYR A 86 -11.31 -9.62 -14.22
C TYR A 86 -9.79 -9.43 -14.09
N LEU A 87 -9.00 -10.49 -14.27
CA LEU A 87 -7.54 -10.40 -14.23
C LEU A 87 -6.98 -9.76 -15.51
N ILE A 88 -7.53 -10.06 -16.68
CA ILE A 88 -7.10 -9.48 -17.95
C ILE A 88 -7.31 -7.97 -18.00
N GLU A 89 -8.38 -7.45 -17.38
CA GLU A 89 -8.59 -6.00 -17.27
C GLU A 89 -7.46 -5.23 -16.57
N ALA A 90 -6.62 -5.90 -15.75
CA ALA A 90 -5.44 -5.27 -15.18
C ALA A 90 -4.47 -4.76 -16.28
N PHE A 91 -4.55 -5.32 -17.48
CA PHE A 91 -3.75 -4.97 -18.65
C PHE A 91 -4.47 -4.04 -19.62
N GLY A 92 -5.53 -3.35 -19.24
CA GLY A 92 -6.47 -2.58 -20.06
C GLY A 92 -5.90 -2.03 -21.38
N GLU A 93 -4.85 -1.17 -21.34
CA GLU A 93 -4.25 -0.60 -22.53
C GLU A 93 -3.70 -1.68 -23.50
N VAL A 94 -3.10 -2.74 -22.99
CA VAL A 94 -2.55 -3.84 -23.82
C VAL A 94 -3.66 -4.60 -24.51
N VAL A 95 -4.76 -4.87 -23.81
CA VAL A 95 -5.93 -5.59 -24.34
C VAL A 95 -6.64 -4.76 -25.40
N ASP A 96 -6.80 -3.46 -25.17
CA ASP A 96 -7.37 -2.53 -26.15
C ASP A 96 -6.51 -2.46 -27.43
N LEU A 97 -5.19 -2.42 -27.28
CA LEU A 97 -4.26 -2.43 -28.41
C LEU A 97 -4.27 -3.77 -29.16
N GLU A 98 -4.37 -4.91 -28.47
CA GLU A 98 -4.50 -6.23 -29.09
C GLU A 98 -5.79 -6.32 -29.90
N SER A 99 -6.90 -5.84 -29.37
CA SER A 99 -8.18 -5.81 -30.09
C SER A 99 -8.12 -4.92 -31.31
N ALA A 100 -7.55 -3.72 -31.19
CA ALA A 100 -7.38 -2.81 -32.35
C ALA A 100 -6.44 -3.39 -33.41
N LEU A 101 -5.40 -4.13 -33.07
CA LEU A 101 -4.53 -4.82 -33.99
C LEU A 101 -5.29 -5.90 -34.76
N ARG A 102 -6.11 -6.74 -34.10
CA ARG A 102 -6.92 -7.77 -34.72
C ARG A 102 -7.94 -7.18 -35.72
N GLU A 103 -8.67 -6.13 -35.31
CA GLU A 103 -9.60 -5.44 -36.20
C GLU A 103 -8.90 -4.91 -37.46
N LEU A 104 -7.68 -4.40 -37.30
CA LEU A 104 -6.91 -3.88 -38.43
C LEU A 104 -6.35 -4.99 -39.30
N GLU A 105 -5.97 -6.14 -38.75
CA GLU A 105 -5.58 -7.35 -39.48
C GLU A 105 -6.74 -7.89 -40.36
N GLU A 106 -7.96 -7.94 -39.78
CA GLU A 106 -9.15 -8.32 -40.54
C GLU A 106 -9.42 -7.35 -41.69
N ARG A 107 -9.30 -6.05 -41.47
CA ARG A 107 -9.45 -5.04 -42.53
C ARG A 107 -8.39 -5.18 -43.61
N LEU A 108 -7.13 -5.37 -43.23
CA LEU A 108 -6.02 -5.57 -44.20
C LEU A 108 -6.24 -6.77 -45.07
N SER A 109 -6.80 -7.86 -44.55
CA SER A 109 -7.07 -9.08 -45.30
C SER A 109 -8.11 -8.91 -46.42
N GLY A 110 -8.99 -7.90 -46.32
CA GLY A 110 -10.05 -7.59 -47.29
C GLY A 110 -9.67 -6.51 -48.33
N LEU A 111 -8.48 -5.86 -48.21
CA LEU A 111 -8.08 -4.80 -49.10
C LEU A 111 -7.34 -5.31 -50.36
N ALA A 112 -7.57 -4.64 -51.51
CA ALA A 112 -6.89 -4.97 -52.73
C ALA A 112 -5.39 -4.63 -52.66
N GLN A 113 -4.55 -5.46 -53.25
CA GLN A 113 -3.12 -5.22 -53.38
C GLN A 113 -2.87 -3.88 -54.11
N GLU A 114 -1.95 -3.07 -53.58
CA GLU A 114 -1.56 -1.75 -54.13
C GLU A 114 -2.62 -0.62 -54.01
N SER A 115 -3.65 -0.78 -53.19
CA SER A 115 -4.58 0.32 -52.92
C SER A 115 -3.96 1.36 -51.96
N PRO A 116 -4.30 2.68 -52.12
CA PRO A 116 -3.88 3.71 -51.18
C PRO A 116 -4.36 3.42 -49.74
N GLU A 117 -5.53 2.80 -49.60
CA GLU A 117 -6.10 2.37 -48.33
C GLU A 117 -5.24 1.28 -47.65
N LEU A 118 -4.65 0.36 -48.43
CA LEU A 118 -3.74 -0.66 -47.91
C LEU A 118 -2.49 -0.02 -47.29
N HIS A 119 -1.87 0.96 -47.98
CA HIS A 119 -0.69 1.66 -47.45
C HIS A 119 -0.99 2.41 -46.16
N SER A 120 -2.14 3.09 -46.08
CA SER A 120 -2.57 3.78 -44.88
C SER A 120 -2.79 2.83 -43.71
N ALA A 121 -3.51 1.72 -43.95
CA ALA A 121 -3.81 0.71 -42.95
C ALA A 121 -2.53 0.00 -42.43
N MET A 122 -1.55 -0.26 -43.32
CA MET A 122 -0.25 -0.81 -42.92
C MET A 122 0.55 0.15 -42.05
N HIS A 123 0.49 1.46 -42.30
CA HIS A 123 1.14 2.45 -41.45
C HIS A 123 0.48 2.51 -40.07
N ASP A 124 -0.84 2.45 -39.99
CA ASP A 124 -1.58 2.41 -38.72
C ASP A 124 -1.27 1.13 -37.96
N TYR A 125 -1.19 -0.04 -38.63
CA TYR A 125 -0.81 -1.30 -38.01
C TYR A 125 0.58 -1.23 -37.36
N GLN A 126 1.58 -0.73 -38.10
CA GLN A 126 2.94 -0.57 -37.58
C GLN A 126 3.00 0.38 -36.38
N ARG A 127 2.15 1.41 -36.34
CA ARG A 127 2.06 2.34 -35.22
C ARG A 127 1.44 1.66 -33.97
N LEU A 128 0.35 0.93 -34.16
CA LEU A 128 -0.31 0.18 -33.08
C LEU A 128 0.58 -0.96 -32.58
N GLN A 129 1.25 -1.69 -33.48
CA GLN A 129 2.17 -2.76 -33.11
C GLN A 129 3.31 -2.26 -32.22
N ARG A 130 3.93 -1.11 -32.57
CA ARG A 130 4.96 -0.50 -31.73
C ARG A 130 4.43 -0.08 -30.34
N ARG A 131 3.20 0.41 -30.28
CA ARG A 131 2.57 0.73 -28.99
C ARG A 131 2.30 -0.52 -28.17
N PHE A 132 1.77 -1.57 -28.78
CA PHE A 132 1.52 -2.85 -28.14
C PHE A 132 2.81 -3.48 -27.58
N GLU A 133 3.88 -3.46 -28.36
CA GLU A 133 5.21 -3.93 -27.95
C GLU A 133 5.76 -3.09 -26.79
N ALA A 134 5.70 -1.76 -26.87
CA ALA A 134 6.13 -0.85 -25.81
C ALA A 134 5.31 -0.98 -24.52
N ALA A 135 4.06 -1.38 -24.62
CA ALA A 135 3.18 -1.67 -23.48
C ALA A 135 3.37 -3.08 -22.87
N GLY A 136 4.32 -3.88 -23.39
CA GLY A 136 4.57 -5.25 -22.94
C GLY A 136 3.55 -6.27 -23.45
N GLY A 137 2.99 -6.04 -24.64
CA GLY A 137 1.91 -6.85 -25.21
C GLY A 137 2.25 -8.32 -25.44
N TYR A 138 3.52 -8.65 -25.66
CA TYR A 138 3.95 -10.05 -25.79
C TYR A 138 4.15 -10.76 -24.45
N GLU A 139 4.30 -10.01 -23.36
CA GLU A 139 4.65 -10.54 -22.05
C GLU A 139 3.45 -10.68 -21.10
N TYR A 140 2.34 -9.99 -21.37
CA TYR A 140 1.23 -9.91 -20.41
C TYR A 140 0.61 -11.28 -20.11
N ARG A 141 0.53 -12.17 -21.09
CA ARG A 141 -0.03 -13.54 -20.90
C ARG A 141 0.87 -14.39 -20.04
N SER A 142 2.19 -14.27 -20.20
CA SER A 142 3.17 -14.97 -19.35
C SER A 142 3.13 -14.42 -17.93
N ARG A 143 3.01 -13.09 -17.77
CA ARG A 143 2.83 -12.45 -16.44
C ARG A 143 1.55 -12.92 -15.77
N LEU A 144 0.43 -13.00 -16.52
CA LEU A 144 -0.83 -13.53 -16.00
C LEU A 144 -0.66 -14.96 -15.50
N GLY A 145 -0.09 -15.85 -16.35
CA GLY A 145 0.18 -17.24 -15.97
C GLY A 145 1.05 -17.35 -14.71
N GLY A 146 2.15 -16.61 -14.65
CA GLY A 146 3.05 -16.63 -13.49
C GLY A 146 2.39 -16.17 -12.19
N VAL A 147 1.52 -15.16 -12.23
CA VAL A 147 0.79 -14.69 -11.04
C VAL A 147 -0.31 -15.68 -10.63
N VAL A 148 -1.02 -16.24 -11.59
CA VAL A 148 -2.07 -17.26 -11.37
C VAL A 148 -1.47 -18.51 -10.70
N GLU A 149 -0.37 -19.03 -11.27
CA GLU A 149 0.35 -20.18 -10.71
C GLU A 149 0.94 -19.86 -9.34
N GLY A 150 1.60 -18.73 -9.20
CA GLY A 150 2.27 -18.33 -7.96
C GLY A 150 1.33 -18.10 -6.78
N LEU A 151 0.10 -17.67 -7.02
CA LEU A 151 -0.93 -17.53 -5.98
C LEU A 151 -1.82 -18.78 -5.84
N GLY A 152 -1.45 -19.88 -6.49
CA GLY A 152 -2.19 -21.14 -6.39
C GLY A 152 -3.64 -21.04 -6.85
N LEU A 153 -3.92 -20.24 -7.89
CA LEU A 153 -5.26 -20.15 -8.49
C LEU A 153 -5.44 -21.30 -9.48
N PRO A 154 -6.33 -22.26 -9.25
CA PRO A 154 -6.52 -23.37 -10.16
C PRO A 154 -7.16 -22.92 -11.47
N GLU A 155 -6.83 -23.62 -12.57
CA GLU A 155 -7.23 -23.21 -13.92
C GLU A 155 -8.76 -23.20 -14.10
N ASP A 156 -9.47 -24.12 -13.49
CA ASP A 156 -10.93 -24.19 -13.48
C ASP A 156 -11.58 -22.99 -12.78
N MET A 157 -10.89 -22.38 -11.81
CA MET A 157 -11.37 -21.15 -11.16
C MET A 157 -11.41 -19.97 -12.13
N LEU A 158 -10.53 -19.90 -13.12
CA LEU A 158 -10.47 -18.77 -14.04
C LEU A 158 -11.76 -18.60 -14.86
N GLU A 159 -12.48 -19.68 -15.10
CA GLU A 159 -13.76 -19.65 -15.83
C GLU A 159 -14.98 -19.42 -14.91
N ARG A 160 -14.78 -19.42 -13.60
CA ARG A 160 -15.86 -19.17 -12.64
C ARG A 160 -16.22 -17.71 -12.57
N ALA A 161 -17.50 -17.44 -12.29
CA ALA A 161 -17.98 -16.10 -11.99
C ALA A 161 -17.43 -15.58 -10.66
N LEU A 162 -17.01 -14.32 -10.59
CA LEU A 162 -16.46 -13.70 -9.36
C LEU A 162 -17.41 -13.84 -8.16
N LEU A 163 -18.71 -13.68 -8.40
CA LEU A 163 -19.74 -13.79 -7.36
C LEU A 163 -19.90 -15.20 -6.79
N SER A 164 -19.38 -16.22 -7.46
CA SER A 164 -19.40 -17.62 -6.99
C SER A 164 -18.22 -17.96 -6.08
N LEU A 165 -17.24 -17.08 -5.91
CA LEU A 165 -16.04 -17.31 -5.13
C LEU A 165 -16.31 -17.19 -3.64
N SER A 166 -15.63 -18.00 -2.84
CA SER A 166 -15.52 -17.79 -1.40
C SER A 166 -14.72 -16.51 -1.10
N GLY A 167 -14.86 -15.96 0.12
CA GLY A 167 -14.13 -14.75 0.50
C GLY A 167 -12.60 -14.90 0.38
N GLY A 168 -12.05 -16.06 0.72
CA GLY A 168 -10.62 -16.33 0.59
C GLY A 168 -10.16 -16.44 -0.88
N GLU A 169 -10.94 -17.12 -1.75
CA GLU A 169 -10.69 -17.16 -3.18
C GLU A 169 -10.73 -15.77 -3.81
N LEU A 170 -11.73 -14.97 -3.45
CA LEU A 170 -11.89 -13.61 -3.94
C LEU A 170 -10.71 -12.73 -3.51
N THR A 171 -10.24 -12.85 -2.27
CA THR A 171 -9.06 -12.12 -1.79
C THR A 171 -7.81 -12.47 -2.60
N ARG A 172 -7.58 -13.75 -2.91
CA ARG A 172 -6.46 -14.19 -3.77
C ARG A 172 -6.58 -13.65 -5.19
N VAL A 173 -7.77 -13.68 -5.78
CA VAL A 173 -8.01 -13.14 -7.14
C VAL A 173 -7.81 -11.62 -7.17
N THR A 174 -8.26 -10.88 -6.17
CA THR A 174 -8.04 -9.43 -6.09
C THR A 174 -6.57 -9.07 -5.86
N LEU A 175 -5.84 -9.89 -5.10
CA LEU A 175 -4.40 -9.76 -4.98
C LEU A 175 -3.71 -10.01 -6.33
N ALA A 176 -4.09 -11.07 -7.05
CA ALA A 176 -3.57 -11.35 -8.39
C ALA A 176 -3.74 -10.13 -9.30
N ARG A 177 -4.94 -9.54 -9.35
CA ARG A 177 -5.19 -8.34 -10.13
C ARG A 177 -4.31 -7.15 -9.72
N ALA A 178 -4.11 -6.96 -8.40
CA ALA A 178 -3.26 -5.89 -7.88
C ALA A 178 -1.80 -6.06 -8.33
N LEU A 179 -1.27 -7.28 -8.32
CA LEU A 179 0.09 -7.59 -8.78
C LEU A 179 0.26 -7.47 -10.30
N LEU A 180 -0.81 -7.73 -11.06
CA LEU A 180 -0.84 -7.58 -12.52
C LEU A 180 -0.99 -6.12 -12.95
N ALA A 181 -1.61 -5.28 -12.11
CA ALA A 181 -1.79 -3.86 -12.40
C ALA A 181 -0.45 -3.17 -12.58
N ASP A 182 -0.32 -2.39 -13.66
CA ASP A 182 0.89 -1.61 -13.91
C ASP A 182 0.87 -0.31 -13.10
N ALA A 183 0.90 -0.46 -11.75
CA ALA A 183 0.84 0.64 -10.81
C ALA A 183 2.23 1.23 -10.54
N ASP A 184 2.34 2.56 -10.46
CA ASP A 184 3.58 3.23 -10.02
C ASP A 184 3.79 3.08 -8.50
N LEU A 185 2.68 2.96 -7.76
CA LEU A 185 2.67 2.65 -6.33
C LEU A 185 1.61 1.60 -6.03
N LEU A 186 2.04 0.45 -5.56
CA LEU A 186 1.18 -0.64 -5.12
C LEU A 186 1.00 -0.58 -3.61
N LEU A 187 -0.25 -0.50 -3.14
CA LEU A 187 -0.61 -0.49 -1.73
C LEU A 187 -1.22 -1.85 -1.38
N LEU A 188 -0.60 -2.56 -0.45
CA LEU A 188 -1.00 -3.90 -0.03
C LEU A 188 -1.37 -3.89 1.45
N ASP A 189 -2.62 -4.21 1.77
CA ASP A 189 -3.11 -4.34 3.15
C ASP A 189 -3.32 -5.82 3.48
N GLU A 190 -2.45 -6.38 4.33
CA GLU A 190 -2.45 -7.78 4.78
C GLU A 190 -2.59 -8.81 3.63
N PRO A 191 -1.72 -8.76 2.59
CA PRO A 191 -1.89 -9.59 1.40
C PRO A 191 -1.63 -11.08 1.65
N THR A 192 -1.02 -11.44 2.77
CA THR A 192 -0.74 -12.84 3.16
C THR A 192 -1.95 -13.55 3.77
N ASN A 193 -3.02 -12.80 4.10
CA ASN A 193 -4.24 -13.41 4.59
C ASN A 193 -4.85 -14.32 3.52
N HIS A 194 -5.21 -15.53 3.91
CA HIS A 194 -5.79 -16.59 3.04
C HIS A 194 -4.84 -17.16 1.97
N LEU A 195 -3.52 -16.91 2.08
CA LEU A 195 -2.49 -17.58 1.28
C LEU A 195 -1.95 -18.80 2.02
N ASP A 196 -1.62 -19.85 1.27
CA ASP A 196 -0.81 -20.95 1.78
C ASP A 196 0.68 -20.58 1.81
N ILE A 197 1.49 -21.46 2.36
CA ILE A 197 2.94 -21.21 2.54
C ILE A 197 3.64 -20.99 1.20
N ASP A 198 3.31 -21.79 0.20
CA ASP A 198 3.94 -21.72 -1.12
C ASP A 198 3.61 -20.41 -1.82
N SER A 199 2.35 -19.97 -1.75
CA SER A 199 1.91 -18.67 -2.28
C SER A 199 2.55 -17.49 -1.55
N VAL A 200 2.77 -17.60 -0.23
CA VAL A 200 3.49 -16.56 0.54
C VAL A 200 4.95 -16.49 0.10
N GLU A 201 5.64 -17.64 -0.06
CA GLU A 201 7.03 -17.67 -0.52
C GLU A 201 7.18 -17.12 -1.94
N TRP A 202 6.24 -17.43 -2.81
CA TRP A 202 6.20 -16.86 -4.15
C TRP A 202 5.98 -15.35 -4.12
N LEU A 203 5.00 -14.86 -3.33
CA LEU A 203 4.72 -13.42 -3.17
C LEU A 203 5.94 -12.67 -2.65
N GLU A 204 6.67 -13.27 -1.70
CA GLU A 204 7.91 -12.74 -1.18
C GLU A 204 8.95 -12.53 -2.32
N GLY A 205 9.20 -13.56 -3.12
CA GLY A 205 10.09 -13.49 -4.28
C GLY A 205 9.64 -12.47 -5.33
N TYR A 206 8.33 -12.38 -5.56
CA TYR A 206 7.75 -11.41 -6.47
C TYR A 206 7.99 -9.96 -5.99
N LEU A 207 7.72 -9.66 -4.72
CA LEU A 207 7.89 -8.32 -4.15
C LEU A 207 9.35 -7.90 -4.03
N GLN A 208 10.27 -8.83 -3.76
CA GLN A 208 11.72 -8.55 -3.77
C GLN A 208 12.19 -8.01 -5.13
N ASN A 209 11.63 -8.54 -6.21
CA ASN A 209 11.98 -8.19 -7.59
C ASN A 209 11.01 -7.16 -8.21
N TYR A 210 10.08 -6.63 -7.43
CA TYR A 210 9.10 -5.68 -7.96
C TYR A 210 9.78 -4.40 -8.48
N PRO A 211 9.58 -4.01 -9.75
CA PRO A 211 10.38 -2.95 -10.36
C PRO A 211 9.96 -1.53 -9.95
N ARG A 212 8.79 -1.40 -9.33
CA ARG A 212 8.20 -0.11 -8.95
C ARG A 212 8.06 0.02 -7.43
N ALA A 213 7.38 1.07 -6.97
CA ALA A 213 7.18 1.28 -5.54
C ALA A 213 6.02 0.45 -4.99
N PHE A 214 6.16 0.00 -3.75
CA PHE A 214 5.04 -0.52 -2.98
C PHE A 214 5.08 -0.04 -1.51
N LEU A 215 3.89 -0.03 -0.88
CA LEU A 215 3.73 0.11 0.55
C LEU A 215 2.93 -1.09 1.07
N LEU A 216 3.57 -1.89 1.92
CA LEU A 216 3.04 -3.14 2.44
C LEU A 216 2.68 -3.00 3.92
N VAL A 217 1.47 -3.36 4.27
CA VAL A 217 1.03 -3.62 5.66
C VAL A 217 0.91 -5.12 5.83
N THR A 218 1.61 -5.70 6.79
CA THR A 218 1.45 -7.11 7.15
C THR A 218 1.92 -7.37 8.58
N HIS A 219 1.43 -8.46 9.16
CA HIS A 219 1.92 -9.02 10.42
C HIS A 219 2.94 -10.13 10.23
N ASP A 220 3.19 -10.55 8.99
CA ASP A 220 4.21 -11.54 8.68
C ASP A 220 5.61 -10.92 8.78
N ARG A 221 6.29 -11.30 9.85
CA ARG A 221 7.63 -10.78 10.17
C ARG A 221 8.67 -11.18 9.11
N ARG A 222 8.58 -12.40 8.58
CA ARG A 222 9.51 -12.89 7.55
C ARG A 222 9.39 -12.06 6.28
N LEU A 223 8.15 -11.76 5.86
CA LEU A 223 7.90 -10.91 4.70
C LEU A 223 8.42 -9.49 4.92
N LEU A 224 8.18 -8.88 6.12
CA LEU A 224 8.71 -7.55 6.46
C LEU A 224 10.23 -7.49 6.37
N GLU A 225 10.93 -8.49 6.91
CA GLU A 225 12.40 -8.55 6.93
C GLU A 225 13.01 -8.71 5.52
N ARG A 226 12.34 -9.46 4.64
CA ARG A 226 12.86 -9.78 3.32
C ARG A 226 12.58 -8.73 2.25
N VAL A 227 11.42 -8.07 2.29
CA VAL A 227 11.03 -7.14 1.24
C VAL A 227 11.16 -5.67 1.64
N GLY A 228 11.10 -5.34 2.94
CA GLY A 228 11.13 -3.99 3.45
C GLY A 228 12.54 -3.38 3.42
N LYS A 229 12.74 -2.36 2.58
CA LYS A 229 13.96 -1.55 2.53
C LYS A 229 13.80 -0.19 3.22
N ARG A 230 12.57 0.12 3.59
CA ARG A 230 12.17 1.35 4.28
C ARG A 230 10.99 1.08 5.19
N VAL A 231 11.03 1.58 6.41
CA VAL A 231 9.97 1.35 7.41
C VAL A 231 9.27 2.67 7.73
N LEU A 232 7.95 2.66 7.62
CA LEU A 232 7.05 3.68 8.16
C LEU A 232 6.40 3.10 9.40
N ALA A 233 6.65 3.69 10.58
CA ALA A 233 6.09 3.21 11.83
C ALA A 233 5.06 4.19 12.36
N VAL A 234 3.84 3.72 12.61
CA VAL A 234 2.79 4.51 13.25
C VAL A 234 2.86 4.26 14.76
N GLU A 235 3.43 5.22 15.50
CA GLU A 235 3.65 5.15 16.95
C GLU A 235 3.28 6.49 17.60
N HIS A 236 2.62 6.47 18.75
CA HIS A 236 2.32 7.65 19.57
C HIS A 236 1.68 8.81 18.78
N GLU A 237 0.68 8.51 17.95
CA GLU A 237 0.00 9.47 17.07
C GLU A 237 0.91 10.13 16.03
N GLY A 238 2.10 9.60 15.78
CA GLY A 238 3.06 10.06 14.77
C GLY A 238 3.39 8.99 13.74
N VAL A 239 3.99 9.41 12.62
CA VAL A 239 4.56 8.51 11.62
C VAL A 239 6.06 8.74 11.56
N TYR A 240 6.81 7.73 11.96
CA TYR A 240 8.27 7.73 11.94
C TYR A 240 8.76 7.02 10.68
N VAL A 241 9.66 7.66 9.97
CA VAL A 241 10.24 7.10 8.74
C VAL A 241 11.67 6.70 9.02
N GLN A 242 11.98 5.44 8.75
CA GLN A 242 13.33 4.91 8.87
C GLN A 242 13.78 4.31 7.56
N THR A 243 14.97 4.69 7.11
CA THR A 243 15.66 4.05 5.99
C THR A 243 16.46 2.88 6.52
N GLY A 244 16.33 1.73 5.89
CA GLY A 244 16.95 0.47 6.32
C GLY A 244 15.92 -0.64 6.39
N ASP A 245 16.40 -1.83 6.72
CA ASP A 245 15.56 -3.01 6.85
C ASP A 245 14.74 -3.02 8.16
N PHE A 246 13.81 -3.94 8.23
CA PHE A 246 12.93 -4.09 9.39
C PHE A 246 13.71 -4.49 10.66
N THR A 247 14.82 -5.19 10.54
CA THR A 247 15.68 -5.60 11.69
C THR A 247 16.34 -4.37 12.33
N THR A 248 16.86 -3.46 11.51
CA THR A 248 17.40 -2.18 11.97
C THR A 248 16.35 -1.36 12.69
N TYR A 249 15.13 -1.26 12.12
CA TYR A 249 13.99 -0.60 12.78
C TYR A 249 13.69 -1.21 14.15
N LEU A 250 13.63 -2.54 14.28
CA LEU A 250 13.35 -3.20 15.56
C LEU A 250 14.38 -2.82 16.64
N THR A 251 15.66 -2.80 16.29
CA THR A 251 16.73 -2.44 17.21
C THR A 251 16.62 -1.00 17.68
N GLU A 252 16.41 -0.07 16.73
CA GLU A 252 16.30 1.36 17.06
C GLU A 252 14.99 1.69 17.79
N SER A 253 13.88 1.03 17.43
CA SER A 253 12.61 1.25 18.11
C SER A 253 12.63 0.72 19.54
N ALA A 254 13.37 -0.35 19.81
CA ALA A 254 13.59 -0.86 21.17
C ALA A 254 14.39 0.13 22.00
N ALA A 255 15.50 0.66 21.48
CA ALA A 255 16.33 1.66 22.15
C ALA A 255 15.54 2.96 22.44
N ARG A 256 14.73 3.43 21.48
CA ARG A 256 13.87 4.60 21.63
C ARG A 256 12.81 4.41 22.71
N ARG A 257 12.17 3.23 22.76
CA ARG A 257 11.19 2.90 23.82
C ARG A 257 11.83 2.88 25.21
N GLU A 258 13.03 2.31 25.32
CA GLU A 258 13.78 2.27 26.59
C GLU A 258 14.13 3.68 27.07
N LEU A 259 14.58 4.55 26.16
CA LEU A 259 14.86 5.95 26.48
C LEU A 259 13.60 6.69 26.98
N MET A 260 12.49 6.60 26.25
CA MET A 260 11.21 7.20 26.65
C MET A 260 10.73 6.69 28.01
N GLN A 261 10.92 5.40 28.29
CA GLN A 261 10.55 4.82 29.57
C GLN A 261 11.41 5.39 30.73
N ARG A 262 12.70 5.58 30.51
CA ARG A 262 13.61 6.20 31.49
C ARG A 262 13.21 7.67 31.76
N GLU A 263 12.94 8.44 30.70
CA GLU A 263 12.48 9.82 30.82
C GLU A 263 11.15 9.92 31.59
N TYR A 264 10.19 9.06 31.26
CA TYR A 264 8.90 8.99 31.95
C TYR A 264 9.06 8.71 33.45
N VAL A 265 9.93 7.75 33.84
CA VAL A 265 10.22 7.44 35.26
C VAL A 265 10.85 8.66 35.94
N GLN A 266 11.81 9.33 35.31
CA GLN A 266 12.43 10.54 35.87
C GLN A 266 11.41 11.68 36.08
N ASP A 267 10.48 11.85 35.13
CA ASP A 267 9.45 12.88 35.25
C ASP A 267 8.45 12.56 36.39
N LEU A 268 8.09 11.27 36.54
CA LEU A 268 7.28 10.84 37.70
C LEU A 268 7.99 11.12 39.05
N GLU A 269 9.31 10.87 39.13
CA GLU A 269 10.10 11.16 40.32
C GLU A 269 10.13 12.67 40.63
N LYS A 270 10.33 13.51 39.59
CA LYS A 270 10.27 14.98 39.74
C LYS A 270 8.90 15.46 40.21
N ILE A 271 7.82 14.92 39.64
CA ILE A 271 6.45 15.24 40.05
C ILE A 271 6.25 14.86 41.51
N ALA A 272 6.67 13.67 41.92
CA ALA A 272 6.57 13.21 43.30
C ALA A 272 7.39 14.09 44.27
N GLN A 273 8.58 14.56 43.89
CA GLN A 273 9.38 15.50 44.67
C GLN A 273 8.69 16.85 44.81
N LEU A 274 8.14 17.40 43.74
CA LEU A 274 7.39 18.67 43.78
C LEU A 274 6.15 18.56 44.64
N GLN A 275 5.41 17.46 44.59
CA GLN A 275 4.25 17.22 45.44
C GLN A 275 4.63 17.20 46.95
N ARG A 276 5.72 16.48 47.29
CA ARG A 276 6.25 16.45 48.69
C ARG A 276 6.66 17.85 49.17
N PHE A 277 7.27 18.65 48.30
CA PHE A 277 7.64 20.03 48.62
C PHE A 277 6.41 20.88 48.88
N TYR A 278 5.40 20.79 48.01
CA TYR A 278 4.14 21.55 48.16
C TYR A 278 3.37 21.16 49.41
N ASP A 279 3.30 19.88 49.74
CA ASP A 279 2.63 19.40 50.97
C ASP A 279 3.35 19.85 52.26
N ARG A 280 4.68 19.91 52.20
CA ARG A 280 5.49 20.42 53.33
C ARG A 280 5.27 21.93 53.56
N ASP A 281 5.25 22.69 52.45
CA ASP A 281 5.04 24.16 52.54
C ASP A 281 3.63 24.49 53.01
N ARG A 282 2.62 23.76 52.54
CA ARG A 282 1.22 23.89 52.98
C ARG A 282 1.03 23.55 54.48
N LYS A 283 1.77 22.57 55.02
CA LYS A 283 1.76 22.25 56.43
C LYS A 283 2.44 23.34 57.26
N SER A 284 3.56 23.88 56.78
CA SER A 284 4.28 24.99 57.40
C SER A 284 3.43 26.26 57.49
N THR A 285 2.74 26.61 56.41
CA THR A 285 1.85 27.80 56.35
C THR A 285 0.63 27.66 57.29
N ARG A 286 0.06 26.45 57.44
CA ARG A 286 -1.03 26.19 58.42
C ARG A 286 -0.59 26.27 59.88
N LEU A 287 0.63 25.83 60.21
CA LEU A 287 1.20 25.93 61.50
C LEU A 287 1.47 27.39 61.91
N ASN A 288 1.96 28.24 61.03
CA ASN A 288 2.18 29.65 61.25
C ASN A 288 0.88 30.45 61.42
N SER A 289 -0.20 30.10 60.72
CA SER A 289 -1.51 30.77 60.87
C SER A 289 -2.23 30.42 62.18
N SER A 290 -1.88 29.29 62.83
CA SER A 290 -2.44 28.93 64.15
C SER A 290 -1.67 29.56 65.33
N HIS A 291 -0.47 30.13 65.10
CA HIS A 291 0.28 30.86 66.18
C HIS A 291 0.03 32.38 66.21
N VAL A 292 -0.72 32.93 65.25
CA VAL A 292 -1.05 34.38 65.16
C VAL A 292 -2.44 34.67 65.75
N ALA A 293 -3.17 33.65 66.21
CA ALA A 293 -4.49 33.79 66.86
C ALA A 293 -4.46 33.54 68.38
N LEU A 294 -3.60 34.29 69.12
CA LEU A 294 -3.64 34.45 70.59
C LEU A 294 -3.41 35.91 70.93
#